data_539872906343c17b3fb8bb4d653314e8
#
_entry.id   539872906343c17b3fb8bb4d653314e8
#
_cell.length_a   1.000
_cell.length_b   1.000
_cell.length_c   1.000
_cell.angle_alpha   90.00
_cell.angle_beta   90.00
_cell.angle_gamma   90.00
#
_symmetry.space_group_name_H-M   'P 1'
#
loop_
_entity.id
_entity.type
_entity.pdbx_description
1 polymer ?
#
loop_
_entity_poly.entity_id
_entity_poly.type
_entity_poly.pdbx_seq_one_letter_code
_entity_poly.pdbx_strand_id
1 'polypeptide(L)'
;MNVTFEERASLHDYRIGIASLDAPASLNALSLPMIDALQDRLRAWAEDADIACVLLRGNGSKAFCAGGDVVQLAKKCLASPGEAPELAERFFAREYRL
;
A
#
# COMPACT_ATOMS: atom_id res chain seq x y z
N MET A 1 -2.39 7.16 8.59
CA MET A 1 -2.10 6.36 7.41
C MET A 1 -1.79 4.94 7.85
N ASN A 2 -2.39 3.94 7.21
CA ASN A 2 -2.36 2.56 7.68
C ASN A 2 -1.24 1.73 7.04
N VAL A 3 -0.11 2.33 6.82
CA VAL A 3 1.11 1.66 6.40
C VAL A 3 2.31 2.31 7.08
N THR A 4 3.25 1.50 7.51
CA THR A 4 4.48 1.97 8.14
C THR A 4 5.69 1.50 7.36
N PHE A 5 6.77 2.29 7.43
CA PHE A 5 7.99 2.00 6.71
C PHE A 5 9.17 2.04 7.66
N GLU A 6 10.09 1.10 7.51
CA GLU A 6 11.35 1.11 8.23
C GLU A 6 12.48 0.57 7.35
N GLU A 7 13.70 0.89 7.73
CA GLU A 7 14.89 0.36 7.09
C GLU A 7 15.75 -0.28 8.17
N ARG A 8 16.22 -1.49 7.92
CA ARG A 8 17.11 -2.21 8.85
C ARG A 8 18.44 -2.50 8.21
N ALA A 9 19.50 -2.35 9.02
CA ALA A 9 20.83 -2.71 8.56
C ALA A 9 20.92 -4.20 8.23
N SER A 10 21.63 -4.49 7.17
CA SER A 10 21.92 -5.84 6.70
C SER A 10 23.44 -6.01 6.57
N LEU A 11 23.88 -7.04 5.88
CA LEU A 11 25.30 -7.29 5.66
C LEU A 11 25.89 -6.30 4.63
N HIS A 12 27.18 -6.01 4.76
CA HIS A 12 27.95 -5.23 3.78
C HIS A 12 27.41 -3.82 3.51
N ASP A 13 26.92 -3.15 4.55
CA ASP A 13 26.38 -1.78 4.48
C ASP A 13 25.08 -1.66 3.67
N TYR A 14 24.46 -2.77 3.29
CA TYR A 14 23.14 -2.76 2.71
C TYR A 14 22.04 -2.62 3.77
N ARG A 15 20.87 -2.15 3.34
CA ARG A 15 19.69 -2.06 4.19
C ARG A 15 18.56 -2.87 3.57
N ILE A 16 17.63 -3.29 4.41
CA ILE A 16 16.38 -3.93 3.99
C ILE A 16 15.25 -2.93 4.24
N GLY A 17 14.49 -2.61 3.21
CA GLY A 17 13.28 -1.81 3.35
C GLY A 17 12.12 -2.69 3.80
N ILE A 18 11.38 -2.27 4.84
CA ILE A 18 10.24 -3.00 5.35
C ILE A 18 9.01 -2.10 5.30
N ALA A 19 8.02 -2.52 4.52
CA ALA A 19 6.72 -1.89 4.46
C ALA A 19 5.71 -2.78 5.18
N SER A 20 5.04 -2.24 6.20
CA SER A 20 4.06 -2.98 6.99
C SER A 20 2.67 -2.40 6.78
N LEU A 21 1.74 -3.22 6.29
CA LEU A 21 0.33 -2.87 6.22
C LEU A 21 -0.25 -2.94 7.63
N ASP A 22 -0.85 -1.87 8.09
CA ASP A 22 -1.30 -1.73 9.49
C ASP A 22 -2.77 -1.30 9.56
N ALA A 23 -3.63 -2.08 8.97
CA ALA A 23 -5.07 -1.92 9.02
C ALA A 23 -5.74 -3.28 9.32
N PRO A 24 -5.39 -3.94 10.44
CA PRO A 24 -5.87 -5.29 10.71
C PRO A 24 -7.40 -5.38 10.88
N ALA A 25 -8.06 -4.31 11.30
CA ALA A 25 -9.51 -4.27 11.43
C ALA A 25 -10.24 -4.44 10.08
N SER A 26 -9.61 -4.04 8.99
CA SER A 26 -10.10 -4.24 7.61
C SER A 26 -9.29 -5.30 6.86
N LEU A 27 -8.63 -6.21 7.59
CA LEU A 27 -7.78 -7.27 7.06
C LEU A 27 -6.69 -6.72 6.11
N ASN A 28 -6.14 -5.56 6.45
CA ASN A 28 -5.11 -4.85 5.67
C ASN A 28 -5.54 -4.54 4.22
N ALA A 29 -6.83 -4.26 4.02
CA ALA A 29 -7.32 -3.82 2.72
C ALA A 29 -6.66 -2.49 2.30
N LEU A 30 -6.28 -2.37 1.04
CA LEU A 30 -5.56 -1.21 0.52
C LEU A 30 -6.50 -0.06 0.21
N SER A 31 -6.37 1.03 0.95
CA SER A 31 -7.01 2.31 0.63
C SER A 31 -6.15 3.11 -0.36
N LEU A 32 -6.71 4.14 -0.99
CA LEU A 32 -5.93 5.00 -1.88
C LEU A 32 -4.74 5.67 -1.17
N PRO A 33 -4.89 6.23 0.05
CA PRO A 33 -3.72 6.77 0.76
C PRO A 33 -2.64 5.72 1.01
N MET A 34 -3.00 4.48 1.31
CA MET A 34 -2.03 3.40 1.48
C MET A 34 -1.32 3.08 0.18
N ILE A 35 -2.06 2.99 -0.93
CA ILE A 35 -1.50 2.72 -2.27
C ILE A 35 -0.53 3.83 -2.66
N ASP A 36 -0.91 5.09 -2.49
CA ASP A 36 -0.07 6.22 -2.83
C ASP A 36 1.22 6.22 -1.99
N ALA A 37 1.12 5.98 -0.69
CA ALA A 37 2.28 5.92 0.20
C ALA A 37 3.22 4.76 -0.16
N LEU A 38 2.68 3.58 -0.45
CA LEU A 38 3.46 2.42 -0.89
C LEU A 38 4.16 2.71 -2.22
N GLN A 39 3.44 3.28 -3.17
CA GLN A 39 4.00 3.59 -4.48
C GLN A 39 5.19 4.55 -4.38
N ASP A 40 5.04 5.62 -3.60
CA ASP A 40 6.11 6.60 -3.42
C ASP A 40 7.34 5.98 -2.73
N ARG A 41 7.12 5.19 -1.68
CA ARG A 41 8.23 4.60 -0.93
C ARG A 41 8.92 3.49 -1.72
N LEU A 42 8.17 2.63 -2.38
CA LEU A 42 8.74 1.56 -3.20
C LEU A 42 9.55 2.13 -4.37
N ARG A 43 9.08 3.22 -4.95
CA ARG A 43 9.82 3.90 -6.02
C ARG A 43 11.13 4.49 -5.49
N ALA A 44 11.11 5.13 -4.33
CA ALA A 44 12.30 5.66 -3.69
C ALA A 44 13.30 4.54 -3.37
N TRP A 45 12.85 3.42 -2.84
CA TRP A 45 13.71 2.27 -2.55
C TRP A 45 14.27 1.61 -3.81
N ALA A 46 13.49 1.59 -4.91
CA ALA A 46 13.96 1.05 -6.18
C ALA A 46 15.12 1.86 -6.76
N GLU A 47 15.20 3.14 -6.43
CA GLU A 47 16.28 4.03 -6.87
C GLU A 47 17.47 4.07 -5.89
N ASP A 48 17.35 3.46 -4.72
CA ASP A 48 18.40 3.45 -3.70
C ASP A 48 19.24 2.18 -3.84
N ALA A 49 20.48 2.35 -4.29
CA ALA A 49 21.40 1.24 -4.51
C ALA A 49 21.79 0.49 -3.24
N ASP A 50 21.62 1.10 -2.07
CA ASP A 50 21.94 0.49 -0.77
C ASP A 50 20.77 -0.35 -0.21
N ILE A 51 19.61 -0.32 -0.82
CA ILE A 51 18.50 -1.19 -0.47
C ILE A 51 18.64 -2.52 -1.20
N ALA A 52 18.98 -3.57 -0.47
CA ALA A 52 19.21 -4.89 -1.04
C ALA A 52 17.90 -5.58 -1.44
N CYS A 53 16.86 -5.43 -0.63
CA CYS A 53 15.54 -5.98 -0.90
C CYS A 53 14.48 -5.25 -0.10
N VAL A 54 13.22 -5.50 -0.45
CA VAL A 54 12.06 -4.95 0.27
C VAL A 54 11.22 -6.11 0.79
N LEU A 55 10.88 -6.04 2.08
CA LEU A 55 9.96 -6.95 2.72
C LEU A 55 8.61 -6.25 2.86
N LEU A 56 7.57 -6.83 2.31
CA LEU A 56 6.20 -6.36 2.48
C LEU A 56 5.48 -7.31 3.42
N ARG A 57 4.93 -6.79 4.50
CA ARG A 57 4.24 -7.61 5.50
C ARG A 57 2.94 -6.96 5.95
N GLY A 58 2.03 -7.78 6.48
CA GLY A 58 0.77 -7.31 7.06
C GLY A 58 0.76 -7.51 8.57
N ASN A 59 0.41 -6.45 9.31
CA ASN A 59 0.22 -6.56 10.74
C ASN A 59 -1.12 -7.24 11.05
N GLY A 60 -1.20 -7.88 12.22
CA GLY A 60 -2.36 -8.67 12.61
C GLY A 60 -2.17 -10.15 12.32
N SER A 61 -3.11 -10.98 12.81
CA SER A 61 -3.00 -12.43 12.75
C SER A 61 -3.92 -13.10 11.73
N LYS A 62 -4.80 -12.33 11.07
CA LYS A 62 -5.85 -12.90 10.22
C LYS A 62 -5.55 -12.84 8.73
N ALA A 63 -4.88 -11.80 8.27
CA ALA A 63 -4.61 -11.64 6.85
C ALA A 63 -3.36 -10.79 6.61
N PHE A 64 -2.66 -11.09 5.54
CA PHE A 64 -1.62 -10.22 5.00
C PHE A 64 -2.26 -8.98 4.37
N CYS A 65 -3.14 -9.18 3.40
CA CYS A 65 -3.85 -8.11 2.70
C CYS A 65 -5.13 -8.68 2.07
N ALA A 66 -6.24 -8.00 2.25
CA ALA A 66 -7.52 -8.41 1.64
C ALA A 66 -7.74 -7.83 0.23
N GLY A 67 -6.74 -7.11 -0.32
CA GLY A 67 -6.85 -6.44 -1.61
C GLY A 67 -7.28 -4.99 -1.47
N GLY A 68 -7.87 -4.41 -2.51
CA GLY A 68 -8.32 -3.02 -2.50
C GLY A 68 -9.47 -2.77 -1.52
N ASP A 69 -9.53 -1.57 -0.97
CA ASP A 69 -10.61 -1.17 -0.06
C ASP A 69 -11.86 -0.77 -0.85
N VAL A 70 -12.66 -1.78 -1.19
CA VAL A 70 -13.89 -1.61 -1.99
C VAL A 70 -14.95 -0.84 -1.20
N VAL A 71 -14.96 -0.93 0.12
CA VAL A 71 -15.91 -0.19 0.97
C VAL A 71 -15.70 1.32 0.84
N GLN A 72 -14.46 1.77 0.90
CA GLN A 72 -14.14 3.20 0.69
C GLN A 72 -14.48 3.65 -0.73
N LEU A 73 -14.17 2.84 -1.72
CA LEU A 73 -14.51 3.13 -3.10
C LEU A 73 -16.02 3.26 -3.27
N ALA A 74 -16.79 2.33 -2.72
CA ALA A 74 -18.23 2.37 -2.76
C ALA A 74 -18.80 3.63 -2.11
N LYS A 75 -18.29 4.05 -0.95
CA LYS A 75 -18.70 5.29 -0.29
C LYS A 75 -18.44 6.52 -1.16
N LYS A 76 -17.29 6.60 -1.80
CA LYS A 76 -16.98 7.70 -2.73
C LYS A 76 -17.89 7.70 -3.95
N CYS A 77 -18.17 6.55 -4.51
CA CYS A 77 -19.09 6.42 -5.65
C CYS A 77 -20.50 6.83 -5.28
N LEU A 78 -21.00 6.48 -4.09
CA LEU A 78 -22.31 6.88 -3.61
C LEU A 78 -22.40 8.39 -3.34
N ALA A 79 -21.30 9.01 -2.90
CA ALA A 79 -21.25 10.46 -2.68
C ALA A 79 -21.25 11.25 -4.00
N SER A 80 -20.73 10.67 -5.08
CA SER A 80 -20.63 11.30 -6.40
C SER A 80 -21.01 10.32 -7.50
N PRO A 81 -22.31 9.96 -7.65
CA PRO A 81 -22.72 8.90 -8.56
C PRO A 81 -22.35 9.15 -10.03
N GLY A 82 -22.35 10.42 -10.48
CA GLY A 82 -21.96 10.78 -11.83
C GLY A 82 -20.49 10.55 -12.14
N GLU A 83 -19.65 10.44 -11.12
CA GLU A 83 -18.21 10.23 -11.23
C GLU A 83 -17.80 8.79 -10.89
N ALA A 84 -18.75 7.92 -10.53
CA ALA A 84 -18.46 6.57 -10.06
C ALA A 84 -17.59 5.74 -11.02
N PRO A 85 -17.84 5.71 -12.35
CA PRO A 85 -17.00 4.95 -13.27
C PRO A 85 -15.55 5.46 -13.30
N GLU A 86 -15.37 6.77 -13.29
CA GLU A 86 -14.06 7.39 -13.32
C GLU A 86 -13.29 7.15 -12.01
N LEU A 87 -13.98 7.24 -10.86
CA LEU A 87 -13.39 6.95 -9.55
C LEU A 87 -12.93 5.50 -9.47
N ALA A 88 -13.74 4.55 -9.93
CA ALA A 88 -13.40 3.14 -9.95
C ALA A 88 -12.20 2.87 -10.84
N GLU A 89 -12.17 3.46 -12.05
CA GLU A 89 -11.06 3.31 -12.98
C GLU A 89 -9.76 3.83 -12.37
N ARG A 90 -9.77 5.00 -11.76
CA ARG A 90 -8.58 5.56 -11.10
C ARG A 90 -8.10 4.71 -9.94
N PHE A 91 -9.02 4.20 -9.13
CA PHE A 91 -8.68 3.33 -8.00
C PHE A 91 -7.96 2.07 -8.48
N PHE A 92 -8.53 1.34 -9.40
CA PHE A 92 -7.95 0.09 -9.91
C PHE A 92 -6.66 0.34 -10.69
N ALA A 93 -6.58 1.41 -11.46
CA ALA A 93 -5.35 1.76 -12.17
C ALA A 93 -4.19 2.00 -11.21
N ARG A 94 -4.42 2.69 -10.08
CA ARG A 94 -3.40 2.92 -9.05
C ARG A 94 -3.02 1.64 -8.33
N GLU A 95 -4.01 0.82 -7.96
CA GLU A 95 -3.77 -0.45 -7.27
C GLU A 95 -2.89 -1.38 -8.10
N TYR A 96 -3.18 -1.52 -9.39
CA TYR A 96 -2.44 -2.43 -10.26
C TYR A 96 -1.07 -1.91 -10.71
N ARG A 97 -0.75 -0.66 -10.44
CA ARG A 97 0.61 -0.13 -10.66
C ARG A 97 1.57 -0.44 -9.51
N LEU A 98 1.05 -0.87 -8.40
CA LEU A 98 1.86 -1.28 -7.27
C LEU A 98 2.61 -2.58 -7.58
#